data_2e9028f36fde61ca43e3fa27933295ba
#
_entry.id   2e9028f36fde61ca43e3fa27933295ba
#
_cell.length_a   1.000
_cell.length_b   1.000
_cell.length_c   1.000
_cell.angle_alpha   90.00
_cell.angle_beta   90.00
_cell.angle_gamma   90.00
#
_symmetry.space_group_name_H-M   'P 1'
#
loop_
_entity.id
_entity.type
_entity.pdbx_description
1 polymer ?
#
loop_
_entity_poly.entity_id
_entity_poly.type
_entity_poly.pdbx_seq_one_letter_code
_entity_poly.pdbx_strand_id
1 'polypeptide(L)'
;MFLLFTFVIISLLVTFILFITELVKTWWLLLLIFIGTFIVINIISLLVLCLITFIFKNYKKSKDGKIIERKKPYAIYSIITYLYCNYINVLCGVKIIKKNINLIPNNEPILVVLNHQSILDPVIFFTGTKKKEVCFLMKKEIRKAPLLGAWAHNAGYYFVNRQNNREGLVTIINSINAINNGRSIGVFIEGTRS
;
A
#
# COMPACT_ATOMS: atom_id res chain seq x y z
N MET A 1 6.90 -1.89 -11.86
CA MET A 1 7.75 -2.78 -12.70
C MET A 1 8.80 -3.54 -11.88
N PHE A 2 9.53 -2.90 -10.96
CA PHE A 2 10.63 -3.54 -10.22
C PHE A 2 10.24 -4.89 -9.57
N LEU A 3 9.23 -4.94 -8.70
CA LEU A 3 8.82 -6.19 -8.03
C LEU A 3 8.42 -7.30 -9.01
N LEU A 4 7.64 -6.96 -10.07
CA LEU A 4 7.23 -7.95 -11.04
C LEU A 4 8.44 -8.55 -11.77
N PHE A 5 9.37 -7.72 -12.24
CA PHE A 5 10.60 -8.19 -12.88
C PHE A 5 11.42 -9.06 -11.93
N THR A 6 11.58 -8.64 -10.67
CA THR A 6 12.31 -9.42 -9.68
C THR A 6 11.69 -10.81 -9.49
N PHE A 7 10.37 -10.91 -9.34
CA PHE A 7 9.68 -12.18 -9.13
C PHE A 7 9.77 -13.09 -10.37
N VAL A 8 9.58 -12.51 -11.55
CA VAL A 8 9.72 -13.25 -12.82
C VAL A 8 11.15 -13.75 -13.01
N ILE A 9 12.16 -12.90 -12.79
CA ILE A 9 13.57 -13.28 -12.94
C ILE A 9 13.94 -14.41 -11.98
N ILE A 10 13.56 -14.34 -10.72
CA ILE A 10 13.85 -15.42 -9.76
C ILE A 10 13.18 -16.73 -10.18
N SER A 11 11.90 -16.67 -10.62
CA SER A 11 11.20 -17.87 -11.10
C SER A 11 11.84 -18.47 -12.37
N LEU A 12 12.30 -17.60 -13.28
CA LEU A 12 13.04 -18.05 -14.47
C LEU A 12 14.39 -18.68 -14.10
N LEU A 13 15.14 -18.09 -13.17
CA LEU A 13 16.43 -18.63 -12.73
C LEU A 13 16.28 -20.02 -12.10
N VAL A 14 15.29 -20.20 -11.22
CA VAL A 14 15.00 -21.51 -10.61
C VAL A 14 14.68 -22.55 -11.70
N THR A 15 13.79 -22.19 -12.64
CA THR A 15 13.39 -23.08 -13.73
C THR A 15 14.57 -23.44 -14.63
N PHE A 16 15.42 -22.43 -14.93
CA PHE A 16 16.60 -22.61 -15.78
C PHE A 16 17.67 -23.52 -15.13
N ILE A 17 17.90 -23.36 -13.81
CA ILE A 17 18.80 -24.24 -13.06
C ILE A 17 18.30 -25.69 -13.11
N LEU A 18 17.01 -25.93 -12.89
CA LEU A 18 16.43 -27.26 -12.95
C LEU A 18 16.48 -27.88 -14.35
N PHE A 19 16.40 -27.07 -15.40
CA PHE A 19 16.58 -27.50 -16.79
C PHE A 19 18.03 -27.92 -17.07
N ILE A 20 19.03 -27.08 -16.72
CA ILE A 20 20.47 -27.37 -16.97
C ILE A 20 20.94 -28.57 -16.15
N THR A 21 20.48 -28.74 -14.92
CA THR A 21 20.83 -29.88 -14.09
C THR A 21 20.17 -31.17 -14.55
N GLU A 22 19.42 -31.16 -15.64
CA GLU A 22 18.64 -32.28 -16.18
C GLU A 22 17.68 -32.95 -15.17
N LEU A 23 17.40 -32.29 -14.04
CA LEU A 23 16.43 -32.76 -13.04
C LEU A 23 15.01 -32.80 -13.58
N VAL A 24 14.69 -31.91 -14.53
CA VAL A 24 13.39 -31.84 -15.18
C VAL A 24 13.57 -31.76 -16.69
N LYS A 25 13.21 -32.82 -17.40
CA LYS A 25 13.36 -32.92 -18.86
C LYS A 25 12.10 -32.55 -19.64
N THR A 26 10.92 -32.54 -18.99
CA THR A 26 9.64 -32.31 -19.62
C THR A 26 9.23 -30.83 -19.58
N TRP A 27 9.00 -30.22 -20.73
CA TRP A 27 8.71 -28.79 -20.87
C TRP A 27 7.47 -28.31 -20.09
N TRP A 28 6.43 -29.12 -20.01
CA TRP A 28 5.22 -28.77 -19.25
C TRP A 28 5.47 -28.75 -17.72
N LEU A 29 6.36 -29.61 -17.20
CA LEU A 29 6.79 -29.57 -15.80
C LEU A 29 7.57 -28.28 -15.50
N LEU A 30 8.43 -27.83 -16.43
CA LEU A 30 9.14 -26.55 -16.28
C LEU A 30 8.15 -25.36 -16.21
N LEU A 31 7.07 -25.39 -17.02
CA LEU A 31 6.02 -24.37 -16.93
C LEU A 31 5.31 -24.41 -15.57
N LEU A 32 4.95 -25.58 -15.07
CA LEU A 32 4.33 -25.72 -13.75
C LEU A 32 5.23 -25.25 -12.61
N ILE A 33 6.53 -25.55 -12.69
CA ILE A 33 7.53 -25.10 -11.72
C ILE A 33 7.66 -23.58 -11.76
N PHE A 34 7.70 -22.97 -12.96
CA PHE A 34 7.73 -21.51 -13.10
C PHE A 34 6.52 -20.85 -12.44
N ILE A 35 5.31 -21.33 -12.73
CA ILE A 35 4.07 -20.81 -12.13
C ILE A 35 4.08 -21.03 -10.61
N GLY A 36 4.47 -22.24 -10.16
CA GLY A 36 4.51 -22.58 -8.73
C GLY A 36 5.51 -21.70 -7.96
N THR A 37 6.72 -21.52 -8.47
CA THR A 37 7.73 -20.64 -7.85
C THR A 37 7.28 -19.20 -7.84
N PHE A 38 6.65 -18.71 -8.90
CA PHE A 38 6.09 -17.36 -8.93
C PHE A 38 5.02 -17.15 -7.85
N ILE A 39 4.10 -18.11 -7.67
CA ILE A 39 3.08 -18.08 -6.61
C ILE A 39 3.74 -18.09 -5.22
N VAL A 40 4.69 -18.98 -4.99
CA VAL A 40 5.41 -19.11 -3.70
C VAL A 40 6.12 -17.80 -3.34
N ILE A 41 6.81 -17.18 -4.27
CA ILE A 41 7.49 -15.89 -4.06
C ILE A 41 6.48 -14.79 -3.66
N ASN A 42 5.30 -14.76 -4.30
CA ASN A 42 4.24 -13.82 -3.92
C ASN A 42 3.73 -14.07 -2.50
N ILE A 43 3.52 -15.33 -2.12
CA ILE A 43 3.11 -15.70 -0.74
C ILE A 43 4.18 -15.27 0.27
N ILE A 44 5.46 -15.58 0.02
CA ILE A 44 6.56 -15.16 0.88
C ILE A 44 6.60 -13.63 1.01
N SER A 45 6.39 -12.90 -0.07
CA SER A 45 6.37 -11.44 -0.03
C SER A 45 5.24 -10.88 0.85
N LEU A 46 4.05 -11.51 0.84
CA LEU A 46 2.96 -11.16 1.74
C LEU A 46 3.28 -11.48 3.20
N LEU A 47 3.95 -12.60 3.49
CA LEU A 47 4.40 -12.93 4.84
C LEU A 47 5.42 -11.91 5.35
N VAL A 48 6.34 -11.47 4.51
CA VAL A 48 7.29 -10.40 4.84
C VAL A 48 6.55 -9.08 5.15
N LEU A 49 5.49 -8.74 4.41
CA LEU A 49 4.65 -7.58 4.74
C LEU A 49 3.97 -7.72 6.10
N CYS A 50 3.46 -8.91 6.44
CA CYS A 50 2.91 -9.18 7.76
C CYS A 50 3.97 -8.96 8.86
N LEU A 51 5.18 -9.47 8.64
CA LEU A 51 6.29 -9.30 9.58
C LEU A 51 6.67 -7.82 9.76
N ILE A 52 6.74 -7.06 8.68
CA ILE A 52 7.00 -5.61 8.72
C ILE A 52 5.93 -4.88 9.55
N THR A 53 4.63 -5.21 9.35
CA THR A 53 3.56 -4.59 10.15
C THR A 53 3.64 -4.94 11.63
N PHE A 54 4.17 -6.10 11.95
CA PHE A 54 4.37 -6.54 13.33
C PHE A 54 5.56 -5.84 14.00
N ILE A 55 6.67 -5.67 13.28
CA ILE A 55 7.92 -5.06 13.79
C ILE A 55 7.79 -3.53 13.87
N PHE A 56 7.35 -2.89 12.78
CA PHE A 56 7.34 -1.43 12.62
C PHE A 56 5.99 -0.81 13.01
N LYS A 57 5.55 -1.04 14.24
CA LYS A 57 4.29 -0.45 14.74
C LYS A 57 4.40 1.07 14.84
N ASN A 58 3.40 1.78 14.31
CA ASN A 58 3.31 3.25 14.35
C ASN A 58 2.83 3.80 15.70
N TYR A 59 2.71 2.97 16.70
CA TYR A 59 2.26 3.35 18.05
C TYR A 59 3.10 2.67 19.13
N LYS A 60 3.17 3.34 20.27
CA LYS A 60 3.73 2.78 21.50
C LYS A 60 2.64 2.80 22.58
N LYS A 61 2.59 1.78 23.44
CA LYS A 61 1.81 1.84 24.67
C LYS A 61 2.62 2.60 25.72
N SER A 62 2.03 3.65 26.28
CA SER A 62 2.57 4.31 27.48
C SER A 62 2.49 3.38 28.68
N LYS A 63 3.26 3.68 29.75
CA LYS A 63 3.16 2.98 31.04
C LYS A 63 1.73 3.00 31.60
N ASP A 64 0.97 4.06 31.33
CA ASP A 64 -0.44 4.23 31.72
C ASP A 64 -1.44 3.55 30.78
N GLY A 65 -0.98 2.67 29.88
CA GLY A 65 -1.84 1.95 28.94
C GLY A 65 -2.37 2.78 27.75
N LYS A 66 -2.07 4.09 27.69
CA LYS A 66 -2.48 4.95 26.58
C LYS A 66 -1.68 4.64 25.32
N ILE A 67 -2.35 4.64 24.18
CA ILE A 67 -1.73 4.49 22.86
C ILE A 67 -1.22 5.85 22.40
N ILE A 68 0.09 5.96 22.17
CA ILE A 68 0.74 7.15 21.64
C ILE A 68 1.15 6.84 20.21
N GLU A 69 0.51 7.52 19.25
CA GLU A 69 0.88 7.41 17.83
C GLU A 69 2.13 8.26 17.53
N ARG A 70 2.93 7.80 16.56
CA ARG A 70 4.08 8.57 16.09
C ARG A 70 3.61 9.76 15.26
N LYS A 71 4.31 10.89 15.35
CA LYS A 71 4.03 12.07 14.51
C LYS A 71 4.14 11.76 13.01
N LYS A 72 5.12 10.92 12.62
CA LYS A 72 5.27 10.39 11.25
C LYS A 72 5.40 8.88 11.26
N PRO A 73 4.74 8.17 10.33
CA PRO A 73 4.97 6.74 10.11
C PRO A 73 6.42 6.48 9.68
N TYR A 74 6.82 5.21 9.70
CA TYR A 74 8.11 4.83 9.14
C TYR A 74 8.07 4.93 7.61
N ALA A 75 9.12 5.48 7.00
CA ALA A 75 9.24 5.65 5.54
C ALA A 75 9.13 4.34 4.77
N ILE A 76 9.42 3.20 5.41
CA ILE A 76 9.26 1.87 4.81
C ILE A 76 7.84 1.62 4.32
N TYR A 77 6.81 2.16 5.00
CA TYR A 77 5.41 2.00 4.57
C TYR A 77 5.13 2.69 3.23
N SER A 78 5.60 3.93 3.05
CA SER A 78 5.41 4.66 1.78
C SER A 78 6.19 4.03 0.63
N ILE A 79 7.43 3.58 0.88
CA ILE A 79 8.26 2.92 -0.12
C ILE A 79 7.60 1.62 -0.60
N ILE A 80 7.20 0.76 0.33
CA ILE A 80 6.61 -0.53 0.01
C ILE A 80 5.22 -0.34 -0.63
N THR A 81 4.39 0.59 -0.11
CA THR A 81 3.10 0.92 -0.73
C THR A 81 3.30 1.32 -2.20
N TYR A 82 4.28 2.19 -2.50
CA TYR A 82 4.59 2.56 -3.87
C TYR A 82 5.00 1.35 -4.73
N LEU A 83 5.86 0.46 -4.22
CA LEU A 83 6.33 -0.72 -4.95
C LEU A 83 5.18 -1.68 -5.27
N TYR A 84 4.31 -1.96 -4.27
CA TYR A 84 3.16 -2.85 -4.47
C TYR A 84 2.07 -2.23 -5.34
N CYS A 85 1.78 -0.94 -5.19
CA CYS A 85 0.85 -0.25 -6.08
C CYS A 85 1.33 -0.29 -7.54
N ASN A 86 2.63 -0.09 -7.76
CA ASN A 86 3.21 -0.21 -9.08
C ASN A 86 3.10 -1.66 -9.63
N TYR A 87 3.36 -2.64 -8.78
CA TYR A 87 3.21 -4.06 -9.13
C TYR A 87 1.77 -4.40 -9.53
N ILE A 88 0.78 -3.97 -8.74
CA ILE A 88 -0.65 -4.18 -9.03
C ILE A 88 -1.05 -3.50 -10.35
N ASN A 89 -0.63 -2.24 -10.58
CA ASN A 89 -0.95 -1.54 -11.81
C ASN A 89 -0.41 -2.26 -13.06
N VAL A 90 0.80 -2.82 -12.97
CA VAL A 90 1.36 -3.59 -14.09
C VAL A 90 0.59 -4.89 -14.30
N LEU A 91 0.26 -5.62 -13.25
CA LEU A 91 -0.55 -6.85 -13.35
C LEU A 91 -1.94 -6.59 -13.93
N CYS A 92 -2.56 -5.46 -13.57
CA CYS A 92 -3.87 -5.06 -14.09
C CYS A 92 -3.81 -4.38 -15.46
N GLY A 93 -2.63 -4.26 -16.09
CA GLY A 93 -2.47 -3.60 -17.38
C GLY A 93 -2.79 -2.09 -17.36
N VAL A 94 -2.73 -1.44 -16.19
CA VAL A 94 -3.10 -0.04 -16.04
C VAL A 94 -2.02 0.87 -16.63
N LYS A 95 -2.41 1.69 -17.61
CA LYS A 95 -1.56 2.74 -18.20
C LYS A 95 -1.87 4.07 -17.51
N ILE A 96 -0.91 4.60 -16.74
CA ILE A 96 -1.06 5.88 -16.03
C ILE A 96 -0.54 7.02 -16.90
N ILE A 97 -1.42 7.95 -17.25
CA ILE A 97 -1.07 9.20 -17.95
C ILE A 97 -1.06 10.32 -16.92
N LYS A 98 0.11 10.93 -16.72
CA LYS A 98 0.31 12.02 -15.75
C LYS A 98 0.26 13.37 -16.45
N LYS A 99 -0.62 14.25 -15.99
CA LYS A 99 -0.68 15.63 -16.46
C LYS A 99 -0.50 16.57 -15.26
N ASN A 100 0.26 17.64 -15.45
CA ASN A 100 0.47 18.71 -14.48
C ASN A 100 1.00 18.24 -13.09
N ILE A 101 1.70 17.11 -13.04
CA ILE A 101 2.22 16.52 -11.80
C ILE A 101 3.22 17.45 -11.08
N ASN A 102 3.86 18.35 -11.82
CA ASN A 102 4.77 19.36 -11.33
C ASN A 102 4.10 20.44 -10.47
N LEU A 103 2.76 20.58 -10.58
CA LEU A 103 2.00 21.53 -9.75
C LEU A 103 1.78 21.03 -8.31
N ILE A 104 2.04 19.76 -8.04
CA ILE A 104 1.91 19.22 -6.67
C ILE A 104 3.09 19.73 -5.83
N PRO A 105 2.83 20.50 -4.74
CA PRO A 105 3.89 20.99 -3.87
C PRO A 105 4.66 19.83 -3.24
N ASN A 106 5.99 19.90 -3.24
CA ASN A 106 6.83 18.83 -2.69
C ASN A 106 6.99 18.96 -1.16
N ASN A 107 7.14 20.18 -0.65
CA ASN A 107 7.60 20.46 0.72
C ASN A 107 6.47 20.88 1.67
N GLU A 108 5.27 21.12 1.17
CA GLU A 108 4.13 21.58 1.96
C GLU A 108 3.11 20.47 2.17
N PRO A 109 2.44 20.39 3.34
CA PRO A 109 1.32 19.49 3.52
C PRO A 109 0.16 19.93 2.62
N ILE A 110 -0.53 18.95 2.02
CA ILE A 110 -1.67 19.21 1.13
C ILE A 110 -2.88 18.37 1.53
N LEU A 111 -4.06 18.91 1.28
CA LEU A 111 -5.30 18.14 1.21
C LEU A 111 -5.52 17.73 -0.24
N VAL A 112 -5.54 16.41 -0.48
CA VAL A 112 -5.85 15.84 -1.79
C VAL A 112 -7.30 15.40 -1.80
N VAL A 113 -8.07 15.97 -2.71
CA VAL A 113 -9.48 15.65 -2.91
C VAL A 113 -9.63 14.91 -4.23
N LEU A 114 -10.24 13.73 -4.20
CA LEU A 114 -10.34 12.83 -5.34
C LEU A 114 -11.77 12.32 -5.53
N ASN A 115 -12.16 12.08 -6.78
CA ASN A 115 -13.32 11.28 -7.12
C ASN A 115 -13.01 9.80 -6.91
N HIS A 116 -14.03 8.98 -6.66
CA HIS A 116 -13.86 7.55 -6.40
C HIS A 116 -14.67 6.71 -7.39
N GLN A 117 -14.05 6.32 -8.49
CA GLN A 117 -14.68 5.53 -9.56
C GLN A 117 -14.26 4.05 -9.54
N SER A 118 -13.06 3.77 -9.01
CA SER A 118 -12.49 2.43 -9.05
C SER A 118 -11.82 2.05 -7.73
N ILE A 119 -11.78 0.73 -7.44
CA ILE A 119 -10.96 0.18 -6.37
C ILE A 119 -9.45 0.46 -6.58
N LEU A 120 -9.05 0.72 -7.83
CA LEU A 120 -7.67 1.01 -8.19
C LEU A 120 -7.28 2.48 -8.01
N ASP A 121 -8.23 3.40 -7.72
CA ASP A 121 -7.90 4.82 -7.59
C ASP A 121 -6.80 5.12 -6.58
N PRO A 122 -6.81 4.56 -5.35
CA PRO A 122 -5.70 4.73 -4.41
C PRO A 122 -4.39 4.15 -4.96
N VAL A 123 -4.46 3.02 -5.65
CA VAL A 123 -3.29 2.32 -6.23
C VAL A 123 -2.66 3.17 -7.33
N ILE A 124 -3.49 3.75 -8.22
CA ILE A 124 -3.06 4.66 -9.28
C ILE A 124 -2.46 5.93 -8.68
N PHE A 125 -3.11 6.50 -7.66
CA PHE A 125 -2.64 7.70 -6.99
C PHE A 125 -1.23 7.53 -6.41
N PHE A 126 -0.98 6.47 -5.63
CA PHE A 126 0.35 6.21 -5.04
C PHE A 126 1.43 6.02 -6.10
N THR A 127 1.11 5.40 -7.22
CA THR A 127 2.06 5.25 -8.34
C THR A 127 2.26 6.57 -9.10
N GLY A 128 1.19 7.36 -9.21
CA GLY A 128 1.21 8.66 -9.89
C GLY A 128 2.03 9.71 -9.16
N THR A 129 1.96 9.75 -7.83
CA THR A 129 2.50 10.81 -6.95
C THR A 129 3.68 10.34 -6.11
N LYS A 130 4.64 9.64 -6.72
CA LYS A 130 5.81 9.02 -6.07
C LYS A 130 6.51 9.87 -5.00
N LYS A 131 6.51 11.19 -5.15
CA LYS A 131 7.24 12.11 -4.27
C LYS A 131 6.46 12.56 -3.04
N LYS A 132 5.15 12.25 -2.94
CA LYS A 132 4.29 12.78 -1.89
C LYS A 132 3.72 11.67 -1.03
N GLU A 133 4.06 11.71 0.26
CA GLU A 133 3.41 10.85 1.26
C GLU A 133 2.03 11.42 1.57
N VAL A 134 0.98 10.67 1.23
CA VAL A 134 -0.41 11.05 1.51
C VAL A 134 -1.08 9.95 2.30
N CYS A 135 -1.68 10.31 3.43
CA CYS A 135 -2.46 9.40 4.27
C CYS A 135 -3.93 9.52 3.93
N PHE A 136 -4.58 8.44 3.51
CA PHE A 136 -5.98 8.47 3.13
C PHE A 136 -6.92 8.29 4.33
N LEU A 137 -8.08 8.99 4.25
CA LEU A 137 -9.23 8.68 5.06
C LEU A 137 -9.92 7.44 4.47
N MET A 138 -9.97 6.37 5.25
CA MET A 138 -10.55 5.09 4.86
C MET A 138 -11.81 4.78 5.67
N LYS A 139 -12.67 3.92 5.15
CA LYS A 139 -13.82 3.39 5.88
C LYS A 139 -13.34 2.53 7.06
N LYS A 140 -13.98 2.65 8.25
CA LYS A 140 -13.58 1.95 9.48
C LYS A 140 -13.50 0.44 9.32
N GLU A 141 -14.36 -0.15 8.49
CA GLU A 141 -14.40 -1.59 8.22
C GLU A 141 -13.12 -2.12 7.57
N ILE A 142 -12.41 -1.28 6.78
CA ILE A 142 -11.13 -1.66 6.16
C ILE A 142 -10.08 -2.00 7.22
N ARG A 143 -10.18 -1.42 8.42
CA ARG A 143 -9.27 -1.74 9.53
C ARG A 143 -9.29 -3.23 9.91
N LYS A 144 -10.40 -3.92 9.67
CA LYS A 144 -10.56 -5.36 9.95
C LYS A 144 -10.03 -6.25 8.81
N ALA A 145 -9.73 -5.69 7.64
CA ALA A 145 -9.21 -6.45 6.52
C ALA A 145 -7.81 -7.02 6.87
N PRO A 146 -7.60 -8.34 6.65
CA PRO A 146 -6.31 -8.96 6.90
C PRO A 146 -5.19 -8.21 6.17
N LEU A 147 -4.04 -8.06 6.80
CA LEU A 147 -2.86 -7.35 6.31
C LEU A 147 -3.12 -5.87 5.96
N LEU A 148 -4.09 -5.57 5.07
CA LEU A 148 -4.39 -4.21 4.61
C LEU A 148 -4.76 -3.27 5.77
N GLY A 149 -5.58 -3.72 6.71
CA GLY A 149 -6.00 -2.92 7.86
C GLY A 149 -4.83 -2.59 8.80
N ALA A 150 -3.99 -3.58 9.10
CA ALA A 150 -2.79 -3.40 9.90
C ALA A 150 -1.76 -2.51 9.18
N TRP A 151 -1.56 -2.73 7.88
CA TRP A 151 -0.68 -1.92 7.04
C TRP A 151 -1.11 -0.45 7.03
N ALA A 152 -2.37 -0.18 6.67
CA ALA A 152 -2.91 1.18 6.59
C ALA A 152 -2.84 1.90 7.95
N HIS A 153 -3.14 1.20 9.06
CA HIS A 153 -2.99 1.77 10.40
C HIS A 153 -1.55 2.15 10.72
N ASN A 154 -0.60 1.26 10.47
CA ASN A 154 0.81 1.52 10.72
C ASN A 154 1.42 2.55 9.74
N ALA A 155 0.87 2.67 8.53
CA ALA A 155 1.16 3.74 7.59
C ALA A 155 0.52 5.09 8.00
N GLY A 156 -0.24 5.11 9.10
CA GLY A 156 -0.84 6.32 9.66
C GLY A 156 -2.07 6.82 8.94
N TYR A 157 -2.83 5.94 8.29
CA TYR A 157 -4.09 6.29 7.64
C TYR A 157 -5.20 6.42 8.68
N TYR A 158 -6.21 7.23 8.38
CA TYR A 158 -7.33 7.52 9.25
C TYR A 158 -8.54 6.67 8.89
N PHE A 159 -9.25 6.14 9.90
CA PHE A 159 -10.41 5.28 9.71
C PHE A 159 -11.67 5.98 10.20
N VAL A 160 -12.54 6.38 9.27
CA VAL A 160 -13.78 7.11 9.56
C VAL A 160 -14.92 6.14 9.81
N ASN A 161 -15.57 6.28 10.97
CA ASN A 161 -16.84 5.61 11.24
C ASN A 161 -17.99 6.44 10.67
N ARG A 162 -18.59 5.99 9.57
CA ARG A 162 -19.70 6.70 8.92
C ARG A 162 -21.05 6.44 9.56
N GLN A 163 -21.14 5.42 10.42
CA GLN A 163 -22.37 5.09 11.15
C GLN A 163 -22.47 5.86 12.47
N ASN A 164 -21.37 6.42 12.96
CA ASN A 164 -21.33 7.23 14.18
C ASN A 164 -20.73 8.60 13.86
N ASN A 165 -21.60 9.60 13.73
CA ASN A 165 -21.22 10.97 13.36
C ASN A 165 -20.21 11.58 14.34
N ARG A 166 -20.33 11.29 15.64
CA ARG A 166 -19.41 11.81 16.67
C ARG A 166 -17.99 11.23 16.48
N GLU A 167 -17.86 9.92 16.31
CA GLU A 167 -16.57 9.28 16.05
C GLU A 167 -16.00 9.74 14.69
N GLY A 168 -16.85 9.87 13.66
CA GLY A 168 -16.46 10.37 12.36
C GLY A 168 -15.88 11.78 12.43
N LEU A 169 -16.55 12.68 13.15
CA LEU A 169 -16.10 14.06 13.36
C LEU A 169 -14.73 14.11 14.08
N VAL A 170 -14.55 13.33 15.14
CA VAL A 170 -13.25 13.22 15.84
C VAL A 170 -12.14 12.79 14.89
N THR A 171 -12.41 11.83 14.00
CA THR A 171 -11.42 11.37 13.01
C THR A 171 -11.07 12.48 12.01
N ILE A 172 -12.07 13.25 11.56
CA ILE A 172 -11.85 14.40 10.67
C ILE A 172 -11.01 15.48 11.36
N ILE A 173 -11.34 15.84 12.60
CA ILE A 173 -10.56 16.82 13.39
C ILE A 173 -9.11 16.35 13.53
N ASN A 174 -8.89 15.07 13.84
CA ASN A 174 -7.54 14.50 13.94
C ASN A 174 -6.79 14.58 12.61
N SER A 175 -7.46 14.38 11.48
CA SER A 175 -6.84 14.51 10.16
C SER A 175 -6.48 15.95 9.81
N ILE A 176 -7.31 16.94 10.20
CA ILE A 176 -6.99 18.37 10.07
C ILE A 176 -5.77 18.73 10.92
N ASN A 177 -5.73 18.28 12.17
CA ASN A 177 -4.57 18.48 13.03
C ASN A 177 -3.30 17.85 12.45
N ALA A 178 -3.42 16.73 11.75
CA ALA A 178 -2.29 16.11 11.06
C ALA A 178 -1.76 16.97 9.90
N ILE A 179 -2.64 17.64 9.15
CA ILE A 179 -2.22 18.59 8.11
C ILE A 179 -1.43 19.75 8.75
N ASN A 180 -1.94 20.32 9.83
CA ASN A 180 -1.25 21.37 10.58
C ASN A 180 0.12 20.93 11.14
N ASN A 181 0.29 19.62 11.37
CA ASN A 181 1.54 19.01 11.78
C ASN A 181 2.42 18.52 10.61
N GLY A 182 2.17 18.97 9.38
CA GLY A 182 3.00 18.72 8.21
C GLY A 182 2.72 17.41 7.48
N ARG A 183 1.55 16.75 7.70
CA ARG A 183 1.14 15.52 6.98
C ARG A 183 0.16 15.85 5.87
N SER A 184 0.32 15.25 4.70
CA SER A 184 -0.67 15.36 3.63
C SER A 184 -1.78 14.33 3.83
N ILE A 185 -3.02 14.75 3.59
CA ILE A 185 -4.22 13.91 3.75
C ILE A 185 -4.93 13.78 2.42
N GLY A 186 -5.40 12.58 2.09
CA GLY A 186 -6.22 12.29 0.92
C GLY A 186 -7.64 11.88 1.32
N VAL A 187 -8.63 12.37 0.59
CA VAL A 187 -10.02 12.03 0.80
C VAL A 187 -10.73 11.78 -0.54
N PHE A 188 -11.53 10.73 -0.57
CA PHE A 188 -12.49 10.48 -1.64
C PHE A 188 -13.84 11.05 -1.19
N ILE A 189 -14.24 12.21 -1.78
CA ILE A 189 -15.38 13.01 -1.31
C ILE A 189 -16.73 12.32 -1.50
N GLU A 190 -16.86 11.49 -2.54
CA GLU A 190 -18.11 10.77 -2.82
C GLU A 190 -18.40 9.69 -1.74
N GLY A 191 -17.40 9.32 -0.99
CA GLY A 191 -17.53 8.36 0.10
C GLY A 191 -17.83 6.94 -0.33
N THR A 192 -18.39 6.72 -1.50
CA THR A 192 -18.64 5.45 -2.17
C THR A 192 -18.20 5.58 -3.62
N ARG A 193 -17.98 4.45 -4.28
CA ARG A 193 -17.70 4.43 -5.71
C ARG A 193 -18.99 4.73 -6.47
N SER A 194 -18.93 5.68 -7.39
CA SER A 194 -19.99 6.01 -8.36
C SER A 194 -19.97 5.02 -9.54
#